data_a28c35d4134c5b57a2ed613239e3e149
#
_entry.id   a28c35d4134c5b57a2ed613239e3e149
#
_cell.length_a   1.000
_cell.length_b   1.000
_cell.length_c   1.000
_cell.angle_alpha   90.00
_cell.angle_beta   90.00
_cell.angle_gamma   90.00
#
_symmetry.space_group_name_H-M   'P 1'
#
loop_
_entity.id
_entity.type
_entity.pdbx_description
1 polymer ?
#
loop_
_entity_poly.entity_id
_entity_poly.type
_entity_poly.pdbx_seq_one_letter_code
_entity_poly.pdbx_strand_id
1 'polypeptide(L)'
;MATLAAGFLILPTRRGECTQRSRQEWEEMIKPLVEDGTFKTRYRMEPGEFKQLYSMLRNRVDGDVKKGLGHNGTVAGEWVLGATLRWLAGHGISAAADGPNMAESTAYAKVKKGLDAINQCGRLRIKWPKTERELRKKAKGFRRRSSQLVPVLKHCVGAGDGLLVRIKKPNVNEHPCPDRFFSGHKMTVGMNYQVICDADYIVIAACCNTPGSTNDRQAFKEAGFDNLVESLPAPYYVLGDAAYGATNKMLVPYPGCNLDADQDAFNFFQSQGRMCIEQTFGIMVSE
;
A
#
# COMPACT_ATOMS: atom_id res chain seq x y z
N MET A 1 -32.42 56.43 -27.17
CA MET A 1 -31.80 55.14 -27.06
C MET A 1 -31.69 54.74 -25.57
N ALA A 2 -32.59 53.90 -25.15
CA ALA A 2 -32.61 53.43 -23.73
C ALA A 2 -31.98 52.05 -23.67
N THR A 3 -30.88 51.94 -22.94
CA THR A 3 -30.14 50.68 -22.73
C THR A 3 -30.81 49.93 -21.57
N LEU A 4 -31.46 48.82 -21.87
CA LEU A 4 -32.02 47.89 -20.89
C LEU A 4 -30.84 47.11 -20.25
N ALA A 5 -30.57 47.40 -18.99
CA ALA A 5 -29.70 46.58 -18.13
C ALA A 5 -30.53 45.40 -17.61
N ALA A 6 -30.27 44.20 -18.16
CA ALA A 6 -30.82 42.95 -17.62
C ALA A 6 -30.14 42.62 -16.29
N GLY A 7 -30.79 42.93 -15.19
CA GLY A 7 -30.38 42.48 -13.85
C GLY A 7 -30.61 40.97 -13.71
N PHE A 8 -29.56 40.19 -13.70
CA PHE A 8 -29.63 38.80 -13.25
C PHE A 8 -29.90 38.78 -11.75
N LEU A 9 -31.13 38.51 -11.35
CA LEU A 9 -31.49 38.14 -10.00
C LEU A 9 -30.88 36.75 -9.71
N ILE A 10 -29.73 36.73 -9.03
CA ILE A 10 -29.19 35.51 -8.42
C ILE A 10 -30.11 35.22 -7.24
N LEU A 11 -31.12 34.38 -7.48
CA LEU A 11 -31.89 33.78 -6.37
C LEU A 11 -30.93 32.98 -5.50
N PRO A 12 -30.86 33.23 -4.19
CA PRO A 12 -30.08 32.42 -3.29
C PRO A 12 -30.65 30.99 -3.35
N THR A 13 -29.87 30.05 -3.87
CA THR A 13 -30.22 28.63 -3.80
C THR A 13 -30.40 28.29 -2.30
N ARG A 14 -31.65 28.07 -1.88
CA ARG A 14 -31.96 27.57 -0.54
C ARG A 14 -31.05 26.32 -0.33
N ARG A 15 -30.21 26.37 0.69
CA ARG A 15 -29.54 25.13 1.19
C ARG A 15 -30.66 24.16 1.50
N GLY A 16 -30.66 23.00 0.83
CA GLY A 16 -31.63 21.94 1.11
C GLY A 16 -31.67 21.65 2.62
N GLU A 17 -32.82 21.25 3.12
CA GLU A 17 -32.98 20.89 4.55
C GLU A 17 -31.88 19.90 4.96
N CYS A 18 -31.24 20.21 6.07
CA CYS A 18 -30.17 19.35 6.59
C CYS A 18 -30.80 18.04 7.11
N THR A 19 -30.57 16.93 6.41
CA THR A 19 -31.05 15.62 6.85
C THR A 19 -30.41 15.25 8.19
N GLN A 20 -31.20 15.10 9.22
CA GLN A 20 -30.75 14.62 10.51
C GLN A 20 -30.40 13.13 10.41
N ARG A 21 -29.18 12.76 10.83
CA ARG A 21 -28.66 11.39 10.77
C ARG A 21 -28.26 10.94 12.18
N SER A 22 -28.93 9.89 12.70
CA SER A 22 -28.49 9.25 13.93
C SER A 22 -27.19 8.47 13.67
N ARG A 23 -26.18 8.65 14.51
CA ARG A 23 -24.94 7.88 14.47
C ARG A 23 -25.13 6.58 15.26
N GLN A 24 -24.70 5.47 14.66
CA GLN A 24 -24.61 4.20 15.40
C GLN A 24 -23.31 4.18 16.20
N GLU A 25 -23.39 3.59 17.39
CA GLU A 25 -22.18 3.32 18.18
C GLU A 25 -21.34 2.25 17.48
N TRP A 26 -20.03 2.47 17.45
CA TRP A 26 -19.10 1.56 16.76
C TRP A 26 -19.17 0.14 17.34
N GLU A 27 -19.12 0.02 18.65
CA GLU A 27 -19.10 -1.27 19.35
C GLU A 27 -20.37 -2.11 19.07
N GLU A 28 -21.53 -1.48 19.02
CA GLU A 28 -22.79 -2.15 18.71
C GLU A 28 -22.82 -2.69 17.28
N MET A 29 -22.29 -1.90 16.35
CA MET A 29 -22.28 -2.30 14.93
C MET A 29 -21.29 -3.41 14.63
N ILE A 30 -20.10 -3.42 15.25
CA ILE A 30 -19.10 -4.44 14.98
C ILE A 30 -19.37 -5.77 15.68
N LYS A 31 -20.16 -5.77 16.77
CA LYS A 31 -20.43 -6.96 17.57
C LYS A 31 -20.91 -8.15 16.73
N PRO A 32 -21.95 -8.04 15.86
CA PRO A 32 -22.35 -9.12 14.99
C PRO A 32 -21.22 -9.58 14.06
N LEU A 33 -20.44 -8.65 13.49
CA LEU A 33 -19.38 -8.98 12.56
C LEU A 33 -18.23 -9.76 13.23
N VAL A 34 -18.00 -9.54 14.52
CA VAL A 34 -17.02 -10.28 15.29
C VAL A 34 -17.56 -11.68 15.63
N GLU A 35 -18.83 -11.76 16.03
CA GLU A 35 -19.51 -13.02 16.35
C GLU A 35 -19.60 -13.94 15.13
N ASP A 36 -19.90 -13.40 13.94
CA ASP A 36 -20.01 -14.12 12.66
C ASP A 36 -18.67 -14.43 12.03
N GLY A 37 -17.54 -13.87 12.54
CA GLY A 37 -16.23 -13.95 11.91
C GLY A 37 -16.07 -13.16 10.61
N THR A 38 -17.03 -12.28 10.26
CA THR A 38 -17.02 -11.51 9.00
C THR A 38 -16.26 -10.18 9.11
N PHE A 39 -15.80 -9.81 10.29
CA PHE A 39 -15.04 -8.58 10.51
C PHE A 39 -13.79 -8.51 9.62
N LYS A 40 -13.02 -9.59 9.56
CA LYS A 40 -11.80 -9.69 8.73
C LYS A 40 -12.10 -9.51 7.24
N THR A 41 -13.16 -10.11 6.74
CA THR A 41 -13.58 -9.96 5.35
C THR A 41 -13.91 -8.50 5.01
N ARG A 42 -14.51 -7.77 5.97
CA ARG A 42 -14.96 -6.39 5.76
C ARG A 42 -13.81 -5.36 5.91
N TYR A 43 -12.90 -5.57 6.85
CA TYR A 43 -11.85 -4.60 7.21
C TYR A 43 -10.43 -5.07 6.88
N ARG A 44 -10.26 -6.29 6.33
CA ARG A 44 -8.99 -6.91 5.93
C ARG A 44 -7.98 -7.05 7.09
N MET A 45 -8.48 -7.11 8.32
CA MET A 45 -7.67 -7.33 9.53
C MET A 45 -8.53 -7.91 10.66
N GLU A 46 -7.86 -8.49 11.65
CA GLU A 46 -8.53 -9.01 12.85
C GLU A 46 -8.99 -7.87 13.77
N PRO A 47 -10.06 -8.06 14.57
CA PRO A 47 -10.55 -7.02 15.49
C PRO A 47 -9.49 -6.48 16.46
N GLY A 48 -8.59 -7.35 16.93
CA GLY A 48 -7.46 -6.96 17.79
C GLY A 48 -6.46 -6.05 17.09
N GLU A 49 -6.16 -6.32 15.83
CA GLU A 49 -5.27 -5.50 14.99
C GLU A 49 -5.89 -4.14 14.69
N PHE A 50 -7.19 -4.10 14.42
CA PHE A 50 -7.93 -2.85 14.25
C PHE A 50 -7.82 -1.96 15.51
N LYS A 51 -8.02 -2.52 16.70
CA LYS A 51 -7.88 -1.79 17.97
C LYS A 51 -6.46 -1.24 18.16
N GLN A 52 -5.45 -2.03 17.81
CA GLN A 52 -4.05 -1.57 17.85
C GLN A 52 -3.80 -0.42 16.86
N LEU A 53 -4.25 -0.57 15.62
CA LEU A 53 -4.13 0.47 14.59
C LEU A 53 -4.86 1.75 15.02
N TYR A 54 -6.08 1.63 15.49
CA TYR A 54 -6.84 2.77 16.03
C TYR A 54 -6.10 3.48 17.16
N SER A 55 -5.56 2.72 18.11
CA SER A 55 -4.78 3.30 19.22
C SER A 55 -3.59 4.13 18.77
N MET A 56 -2.94 3.72 17.66
CA MET A 56 -1.81 4.46 17.06
C MET A 56 -2.25 5.74 16.34
N LEU A 57 -3.47 5.75 15.81
CA LEU A 57 -4.00 6.84 14.97
C LEU A 57 -4.98 7.76 15.69
N ARG A 58 -5.42 7.39 16.90
CA ARG A 58 -6.49 8.03 17.65
C ARG A 58 -6.43 9.55 17.64
N ASN A 59 -5.29 10.13 18.00
CA ASN A 59 -5.10 11.58 18.05
C ASN A 59 -5.24 12.30 16.69
N ARG A 60 -5.25 11.56 15.58
CA ARG A 60 -5.38 12.08 14.21
C ARG A 60 -6.75 11.83 13.61
N VAL A 61 -7.38 10.72 13.97
CA VAL A 61 -8.70 10.33 13.42
C VAL A 61 -9.85 10.85 14.25
N ASP A 62 -9.70 10.99 15.57
CA ASP A 62 -10.74 11.51 16.45
C ASP A 62 -11.18 12.91 16.03
N GLY A 63 -12.44 13.18 16.20
CA GLY A 63 -13.04 14.48 15.91
C GLY A 63 -12.70 15.52 16.96
N ASP A 64 -12.74 16.80 16.59
CA ASP A 64 -12.71 17.90 17.53
C ASP A 64 -14.05 17.93 18.30
N VAL A 65 -13.99 17.74 19.59
CA VAL A 65 -15.17 17.73 20.49
C VAL A 65 -15.98 19.03 20.35
N LYS A 66 -15.31 20.17 20.12
CA LYS A 66 -15.97 21.47 19.91
C LYS A 66 -16.82 21.52 18.64
N LYS A 67 -16.50 20.72 17.62
CA LYS A 67 -17.30 20.58 16.40
C LYS A 67 -18.47 19.59 16.57
N GLY A 68 -18.55 18.89 17.67
CA GLY A 68 -19.60 17.92 18.00
C GLY A 68 -20.97 18.54 18.29
N LEU A 69 -21.04 19.85 18.48
CA LEU A 69 -22.27 20.62 18.67
C LEU A 69 -23.07 20.83 17.38
N GLY A 70 -22.57 20.34 16.24
CA GLY A 70 -23.30 20.38 14.96
C GLY A 70 -24.48 19.40 14.93
N HIS A 71 -25.44 19.65 14.04
CA HIS A 71 -26.74 18.95 13.90
C HIS A 71 -26.65 17.41 13.83
N ASN A 72 -25.55 16.87 13.32
CA ASN A 72 -25.31 15.42 13.15
C ASN A 72 -24.20 14.86 14.06
N GLY A 73 -23.69 15.63 14.99
CA GLY A 73 -22.60 15.23 15.87
C GLY A 73 -21.24 14.98 15.17
N THR A 74 -20.25 14.61 15.95
CA THR A 74 -18.94 14.17 15.42
C THR A 74 -19.00 12.72 14.96
N VAL A 75 -18.26 12.40 13.91
CA VAL A 75 -17.98 10.99 13.54
C VAL A 75 -16.84 10.50 14.42
N ALA A 76 -17.06 9.46 15.21
CA ALA A 76 -16.04 8.84 16.04
C ALA A 76 -14.84 8.36 15.21
N GLY A 77 -13.66 8.34 15.82
CA GLY A 77 -12.42 7.98 15.10
C GLY A 77 -12.41 6.55 14.59
N GLU A 78 -13.06 5.63 15.27
CA GLU A 78 -13.25 4.24 14.82
C GLU A 78 -14.00 4.19 13.50
N TRP A 79 -15.05 4.99 13.34
CA TRP A 79 -15.77 5.10 12.08
C TRP A 79 -14.94 5.72 10.96
N VAL A 80 -14.08 6.71 11.30
CA VAL A 80 -13.13 7.29 10.31
C VAL A 80 -12.17 6.23 9.83
N LEU A 81 -11.59 5.45 10.73
CA LEU A 81 -10.68 4.37 10.38
C LEU A 81 -11.41 3.25 9.63
N GLY A 82 -12.58 2.82 10.13
CA GLY A 82 -13.38 1.77 9.50
C GLY A 82 -13.78 2.12 8.06
N ALA A 83 -14.27 3.35 7.82
CA ALA A 83 -14.58 3.83 6.48
C ALA A 83 -13.35 3.86 5.55
N THR A 84 -12.19 4.26 6.10
CA THR A 84 -10.93 4.29 5.35
C THR A 84 -10.49 2.88 4.95
N LEU A 85 -10.53 1.91 5.86
CA LEU A 85 -10.15 0.53 5.58
C LEU A 85 -11.11 -0.14 4.59
N ARG A 86 -12.42 0.09 4.71
CA ARG A 86 -13.39 -0.41 3.73
C ARG A 86 -13.12 0.15 2.34
N TRP A 87 -12.81 1.44 2.24
CA TRP A 87 -12.46 2.06 0.97
C TRP A 87 -11.15 1.48 0.40
N LEU A 88 -10.12 1.28 1.22
CA LEU A 88 -8.87 0.63 0.82
C LEU A 88 -9.07 -0.84 0.39
N ALA A 89 -10.04 -1.53 1.01
CA ALA A 89 -10.44 -2.88 0.61
C ALA A 89 -11.24 -2.94 -0.71
N GLY A 90 -11.37 -1.82 -1.43
CA GLY A 90 -12.04 -1.75 -2.73
C GLY A 90 -13.54 -1.49 -2.69
N HIS A 91 -14.12 -1.23 -1.52
CA HIS A 91 -15.53 -0.86 -1.43
C HIS A 91 -15.78 0.57 -1.91
N GLY A 92 -16.93 0.82 -2.53
CA GLY A 92 -17.35 2.17 -2.91
C GLY A 92 -17.53 3.10 -1.71
N ILE A 93 -17.50 4.42 -1.96
CA ILE A 93 -17.65 5.43 -0.91
C ILE A 93 -19.00 5.35 -0.21
N SER A 94 -20.07 4.99 -0.92
CA SER A 94 -21.41 4.74 -0.36
C SER A 94 -21.34 3.66 0.71
N ALA A 95 -20.71 2.52 0.42
CA ALA A 95 -20.54 1.44 1.38
C ALA A 95 -19.70 1.88 2.60
N ALA A 96 -18.69 2.73 2.41
CA ALA A 96 -17.92 3.30 3.52
C ALA A 96 -18.77 4.27 4.38
N ALA A 97 -19.78 4.89 3.80
CA ALA A 97 -20.69 5.84 4.46
C ALA A 97 -21.81 5.16 5.25
N ASP A 98 -22.25 3.96 4.85
CA ASP A 98 -23.45 3.28 5.36
C ASP A 98 -23.38 2.97 6.86
N GLY A 99 -22.27 2.37 7.32
CA GLY A 99 -22.11 2.00 8.72
C GLY A 99 -22.33 3.16 9.71
N PRO A 100 -21.60 4.28 9.57
CA PRO A 100 -21.76 5.44 10.42
C PRO A 100 -22.93 6.35 10.03
N ASN A 101 -23.77 5.97 9.08
CA ASN A 101 -24.85 6.80 8.54
C ASN A 101 -24.40 8.22 8.17
N MET A 102 -23.34 8.31 7.32
CA MET A 102 -22.80 9.58 6.83
C MET A 102 -23.34 9.91 5.45
N ALA A 103 -23.36 11.22 5.11
CA ALA A 103 -23.44 11.62 3.72
C ALA A 103 -22.14 11.25 2.98
N GLU A 104 -22.22 10.90 1.70
CA GLU A 104 -21.06 10.54 0.88
C GLU A 104 -19.96 11.63 0.89
N SER A 105 -20.36 12.90 0.81
CA SER A 105 -19.42 14.04 0.91
C SER A 105 -18.65 14.03 2.24
N THR A 106 -19.32 13.66 3.34
CA THR A 106 -18.67 13.49 4.64
C THR A 106 -17.76 12.26 4.64
N ALA A 107 -18.18 11.16 4.03
CA ALA A 107 -17.37 9.95 3.92
C ALA A 107 -16.08 10.21 3.15
N TYR A 108 -16.11 10.92 2.02
CA TYR A 108 -14.89 11.36 1.30
C TYR A 108 -13.93 12.12 2.21
N ALA A 109 -14.45 13.11 2.94
CA ALA A 109 -13.61 13.90 3.85
C ALA A 109 -13.03 13.05 4.99
N LYS A 110 -13.78 12.07 5.50
CA LYS A 110 -13.32 11.17 6.58
C LYS A 110 -12.32 10.13 6.08
N VAL A 111 -12.55 9.53 4.91
CA VAL A 111 -11.58 8.63 4.26
C VAL A 111 -10.27 9.38 4.00
N LYS A 112 -10.32 10.60 3.45
CA LYS A 112 -9.12 11.41 3.27
C LYS A 112 -8.40 11.66 4.60
N LYS A 113 -9.13 12.02 5.66
CA LYS A 113 -8.57 12.20 7.01
C LYS A 113 -7.87 10.93 7.50
N GLY A 114 -8.47 9.76 7.31
CA GLY A 114 -7.89 8.47 7.68
C GLY A 114 -6.63 8.15 6.89
N LEU A 115 -6.62 8.38 5.57
CA LEU A 115 -5.44 8.22 4.72
C LEU A 115 -4.30 9.14 5.17
N ASP A 116 -4.59 10.41 5.44
CA ASP A 116 -3.60 11.36 5.94
C ASP A 116 -3.05 10.93 7.31
N ALA A 117 -3.91 10.40 8.19
CA ALA A 117 -3.50 9.88 9.50
C ALA A 117 -2.54 8.69 9.38
N ILE A 118 -2.83 7.74 8.47
CA ILE A 118 -1.97 6.59 8.17
C ILE A 118 -0.62 7.06 7.61
N ASN A 119 -0.63 7.92 6.60
CA ASN A 119 0.58 8.41 5.94
C ASN A 119 1.49 9.22 6.88
N GLN A 120 0.92 9.95 7.82
CA GLN A 120 1.67 10.73 8.80
C GLN A 120 2.13 9.92 10.01
N CYS A 121 1.66 8.68 10.16
CA CYS A 121 2.05 7.83 11.28
C CYS A 121 3.45 7.25 11.05
N GLY A 122 4.45 7.77 11.75
CA GLY A 122 5.83 7.31 11.61
C GLY A 122 6.05 5.82 11.96
N ARG A 123 5.13 5.21 12.74
CA ARG A 123 5.17 3.77 13.08
C ARG A 123 4.74 2.88 11.90
N LEU A 124 3.90 3.40 10.99
CA LEU A 124 3.37 2.67 9.83
C LEU A 124 4.19 2.91 8.56
N ARG A 125 5.22 3.76 8.62
CA ARG A 125 6.08 4.02 7.45
C ARG A 125 6.87 2.79 7.07
N ILE A 126 6.90 2.49 5.77
CA ILE A 126 7.87 1.58 5.17
C ILE A 126 9.28 2.14 5.45
N LYS A 127 10.18 1.31 5.99
CA LYS A 127 11.50 1.74 6.43
C LYS A 127 12.57 0.82 5.88
N TRP A 128 13.50 1.42 5.15
CA TRP A 128 14.74 0.75 4.78
C TRP A 128 15.65 0.58 6.00
N PRO A 129 16.24 -0.62 6.21
CA PRO A 129 17.17 -0.85 7.32
C PRO A 129 18.45 -0.01 7.14
N LYS A 130 18.81 0.80 8.14
CA LYS A 130 19.96 1.71 8.09
C LYS A 130 21.05 1.34 9.06
N THR A 131 20.68 0.70 10.16
CA THR A 131 21.64 0.35 11.22
C THR A 131 22.09 -1.10 11.08
N GLU A 132 23.33 -1.37 11.50
CA GLU A 132 23.88 -2.74 11.54
C GLU A 132 22.97 -3.71 12.29
N ARG A 133 22.33 -3.28 13.37
CA ARG A 133 21.36 -4.07 14.13
C ARG A 133 20.15 -4.46 13.29
N GLU A 134 19.62 -3.54 12.51
CA GLU A 134 18.46 -3.78 11.62
C GLU A 134 18.85 -4.73 10.48
N LEU A 135 20.00 -4.49 9.84
CA LEU A 135 20.52 -5.34 8.77
C LEU A 135 20.74 -6.78 9.25
N ARG A 136 21.39 -6.97 10.41
CA ARG A 136 21.57 -8.31 11.02
C ARG A 136 20.24 -8.99 11.32
N LYS A 137 19.23 -8.24 11.79
CA LYS A 137 17.89 -8.79 12.04
C LYS A 137 17.26 -9.32 10.75
N LYS A 138 17.33 -8.55 9.64
CA LYS A 138 16.80 -8.96 8.33
C LYS A 138 17.57 -10.19 7.79
N ALA A 139 18.89 -10.13 7.81
CA ALA A 139 19.74 -11.23 7.37
C ALA A 139 19.51 -12.53 8.15
N LYS A 140 19.23 -12.47 9.45
CA LYS A 140 18.85 -13.63 10.25
C LYS A 140 17.55 -14.29 9.75
N GLY A 141 16.60 -13.51 9.21
CA GLY A 141 15.39 -14.03 8.59
C GLY A 141 15.69 -14.89 7.36
N PHE A 142 16.47 -14.37 6.42
CA PHE A 142 16.87 -15.09 5.21
C PHE A 142 17.75 -16.33 5.52
N ARG A 143 18.68 -16.20 6.47
CA ARG A 143 19.46 -17.34 6.94
C ARG A 143 18.58 -18.49 7.46
N ARG A 144 17.49 -18.22 8.14
CA ARG A 144 16.56 -19.26 8.64
C ARG A 144 15.77 -19.93 7.52
N ARG A 145 15.54 -19.23 6.41
CA ARG A 145 14.83 -19.77 5.24
C ARG A 145 15.73 -20.58 4.32
N SER A 146 16.99 -20.20 4.19
CA SER A 146 17.99 -21.05 3.55
C SER A 146 18.31 -22.24 4.48
N SER A 147 18.57 -23.41 3.93
CA SER A 147 18.83 -24.65 4.65
C SER A 147 19.50 -24.48 6.03
N GLN A 148 19.01 -25.20 7.03
CA GLN A 148 19.63 -25.21 8.38
C GLN A 148 21.08 -25.75 8.37
N LEU A 149 21.42 -26.57 7.37
CA LEU A 149 22.73 -27.21 7.24
C LEU A 149 23.76 -26.30 6.58
N VAL A 150 23.34 -25.48 5.58
CA VAL A 150 24.25 -24.56 4.88
C VAL A 150 23.58 -23.18 4.77
N PRO A 151 24.02 -22.19 5.54
CA PRO A 151 23.39 -20.86 5.55
C PRO A 151 23.87 -20.03 4.34
N VAL A 152 23.38 -20.34 3.15
CA VAL A 152 23.82 -19.71 1.88
C VAL A 152 23.43 -18.23 1.85
N LEU A 153 22.26 -17.84 2.36
CA LEU A 153 21.75 -16.48 2.31
C LEU A 153 22.02 -15.66 3.60
N LYS A 154 23.15 -15.91 4.26
CA LYS A 154 23.45 -15.34 5.59
C LYS A 154 23.54 -13.81 5.68
N HIS A 155 23.75 -13.11 4.55
CA HIS A 155 23.85 -11.65 4.47
C HIS A 155 22.77 -11.01 3.59
N CYS A 156 21.82 -11.81 3.12
CA CYS A 156 20.66 -11.29 2.40
C CYS A 156 19.76 -10.48 3.35
N VAL A 157 19.37 -9.26 2.95
CA VAL A 157 18.52 -8.37 3.76
C VAL A 157 17.16 -8.11 3.14
N GLY A 158 16.98 -8.45 1.85
CA GLY A 158 15.73 -8.26 1.12
C GLY A 158 15.68 -9.02 -0.18
N ALA A 159 14.47 -9.16 -0.71
CA ALA A 159 14.22 -9.61 -2.08
C ALA A 159 13.34 -8.58 -2.78
N GLY A 160 13.73 -8.19 -4.00
CA GLY A 160 13.05 -7.19 -4.79
C GLY A 160 12.44 -7.78 -6.05
N ASP A 161 11.25 -7.26 -6.41
CA ASP A 161 10.57 -7.60 -7.65
C ASP A 161 9.58 -6.50 -8.06
N GLY A 162 9.10 -6.57 -9.32
CA GLY A 162 8.11 -5.67 -9.90
C GLY A 162 6.72 -6.30 -9.97
N LEU A 163 5.71 -5.53 -9.59
CA LEU A 163 4.30 -5.91 -9.73
C LEU A 163 3.56 -4.90 -10.60
N LEU A 164 2.84 -5.36 -11.62
CA LEU A 164 1.93 -4.49 -12.36
C LEU A 164 0.61 -4.32 -11.60
N VAL A 165 0.38 -3.13 -11.06
CA VAL A 165 -0.89 -2.75 -10.43
C VAL A 165 -1.83 -2.24 -11.51
N ARG A 166 -2.94 -2.95 -11.73
CA ARG A 166 -3.94 -2.57 -12.75
C ARG A 166 -4.63 -1.28 -12.36
N ILE A 167 -4.79 -0.39 -13.33
CA ILE A 167 -5.53 0.86 -13.17
C ILE A 167 -6.51 1.04 -14.33
N LYS A 168 -7.49 1.91 -14.14
CA LYS A 168 -8.28 2.43 -15.26
C LYS A 168 -7.35 3.27 -16.15
N LYS A 169 -7.43 3.07 -17.48
CA LYS A 169 -6.63 3.87 -18.42
C LYS A 169 -6.89 5.35 -18.19
N PRO A 170 -5.86 6.16 -17.90
CA PRO A 170 -6.02 7.61 -17.82
C PRO A 170 -6.53 8.18 -19.13
N ASN A 171 -7.27 9.27 -19.07
CA ASN A 171 -7.62 10.03 -20.28
C ASN A 171 -6.54 11.09 -20.59
N VAL A 172 -6.62 11.70 -21.76
CA VAL A 172 -5.63 12.70 -22.22
C VAL A 172 -5.58 13.96 -21.36
N ASN A 173 -6.66 14.28 -20.62
CA ASN A 173 -6.67 15.41 -19.69
C ASN A 173 -5.97 15.08 -18.36
N GLU A 174 -5.91 13.80 -18.00
CA GLU A 174 -5.26 13.32 -16.78
C GLU A 174 -3.77 13.07 -17.01
N HIS A 175 -3.40 12.60 -18.21
CA HIS A 175 -2.00 12.34 -18.55
C HIS A 175 -1.75 12.54 -20.06
N PRO A 176 -0.68 13.24 -20.48
CA PRO A 176 -0.44 13.56 -21.88
C PRO A 176 -0.17 12.32 -22.77
N CYS A 177 0.26 11.21 -22.18
CA CYS A 177 0.56 9.97 -22.88
C CYS A 177 -0.10 8.76 -22.19
N PRO A 178 -1.44 8.57 -22.33
CA PRO A 178 -2.17 7.49 -21.63
C PRO A 178 -1.73 6.08 -22.06
N ASP A 179 -1.23 5.91 -23.29
CA ASP A 179 -0.80 4.62 -23.83
C ASP A 179 0.44 4.06 -23.14
N ARG A 180 1.26 4.91 -22.51
CA ARG A 180 2.41 4.44 -21.70
C ARG A 180 2.00 3.56 -20.52
N PHE A 181 0.76 3.62 -20.07
CA PHE A 181 0.29 2.78 -18.98
C PHE A 181 -0.05 1.34 -19.43
N PHE A 182 -0.09 1.07 -20.74
CA PHE A 182 -0.29 -0.27 -21.25
C PHE A 182 0.99 -1.11 -21.18
N SER A 183 0.95 -2.22 -20.45
CA SER A 183 2.02 -3.21 -20.40
C SER A 183 1.83 -4.24 -21.51
N GLY A 184 2.72 -4.24 -22.50
CA GLY A 184 2.70 -5.25 -23.58
C GLY A 184 2.96 -6.67 -23.08
N HIS A 185 3.75 -6.84 -22.02
CA HIS A 185 4.01 -8.15 -21.42
C HIS A 185 2.79 -8.71 -20.67
N LYS A 186 2.07 -7.89 -19.91
CA LYS A 186 0.90 -8.31 -19.14
C LYS A 186 -0.43 -8.07 -19.88
N MET A 187 -0.40 -7.49 -21.08
CA MET A 187 -1.56 -7.18 -21.91
C MET A 187 -2.66 -6.43 -21.17
N THR A 188 -2.28 -5.50 -20.32
CA THR A 188 -3.22 -4.70 -19.50
C THR A 188 -2.66 -3.34 -19.14
N VAL A 189 -3.56 -2.42 -18.76
CA VAL A 189 -3.20 -1.07 -18.32
C VAL A 189 -2.89 -1.09 -16.82
N GLY A 190 -1.75 -0.51 -16.44
CA GLY A 190 -1.31 -0.52 -15.05
C GLY A 190 -0.15 0.42 -14.78
N MET A 191 0.27 0.43 -13.53
CA MET A 191 1.51 1.05 -13.07
C MET A 191 2.49 -0.02 -12.60
N ASN A 192 3.77 0.18 -12.89
CA ASN A 192 4.82 -0.67 -12.39
C ASN A 192 5.12 -0.32 -10.92
N TYR A 193 4.89 -1.26 -10.02
CA TYR A 193 5.09 -1.12 -8.59
C TYR A 193 6.32 -1.92 -8.17
N GLN A 194 7.39 -1.23 -7.83
CA GLN A 194 8.62 -1.83 -7.37
C GLN A 194 8.61 -2.01 -5.86
N VAL A 195 8.93 -3.20 -5.37
CA VAL A 195 8.89 -3.56 -3.95
C VAL A 195 10.14 -4.34 -3.56
N ILE A 196 10.64 -4.06 -2.36
CA ILE A 196 11.61 -4.91 -1.68
C ILE A 196 11.00 -5.33 -0.35
N CYS A 197 10.93 -6.63 -0.08
CA CYS A 197 10.47 -7.18 1.20
C CYS A 197 11.59 -7.91 1.93
N ASP A 198 11.40 -8.13 3.23
CA ASP A 198 12.26 -9.00 4.02
C ASP A 198 11.76 -10.47 4.04
N ALA A 199 12.47 -11.31 4.77
CA ALA A 199 12.13 -12.73 4.90
C ALA A 199 10.80 -13.00 5.64
N ASP A 200 10.27 -12.03 6.38
CA ASP A 200 9.01 -12.12 7.11
C ASP A 200 7.86 -11.44 6.36
N TYR A 201 8.00 -11.25 5.01
CA TYR A 201 7.02 -10.61 4.11
C TYR A 201 6.76 -9.12 4.40
N ILE A 202 7.60 -8.48 5.22
CA ILE A 202 7.45 -7.06 5.54
C ILE A 202 8.09 -6.23 4.43
N VAL A 203 7.30 -5.36 3.81
CA VAL A 203 7.79 -4.41 2.81
C VAL A 203 8.73 -3.41 3.47
N ILE A 204 9.97 -3.33 2.97
CA ILE A 204 11.04 -2.43 3.47
C ILE A 204 11.36 -1.29 2.52
N ALA A 205 10.98 -1.42 1.24
CA ALA A 205 10.98 -0.34 0.25
C ALA A 205 9.84 -0.58 -0.75
N ALA A 206 9.16 0.48 -1.17
CA ALA A 206 8.08 0.41 -2.16
C ALA A 206 7.98 1.73 -2.92
N CYS A 207 7.75 1.64 -4.24
CA CYS A 207 7.54 2.79 -5.11
C CYS A 207 6.62 2.44 -6.27
N CYS A 208 5.65 3.31 -6.57
CA CYS A 208 4.71 3.16 -7.68
C CYS A 208 4.66 4.48 -8.46
N ASN A 209 5.69 4.77 -9.24
CA ASN A 209 5.84 6.05 -9.94
C ASN A 209 6.04 5.91 -11.46
N THR A 210 6.09 4.68 -11.97
CA THR A 210 6.33 4.43 -13.39
C THR A 210 5.13 3.77 -14.08
N PRO A 211 4.84 4.12 -15.35
CA PRO A 211 3.78 3.51 -16.11
C PRO A 211 4.09 2.05 -16.48
N GLY A 212 3.05 1.25 -16.74
CA GLY A 212 3.14 -0.19 -16.98
C GLY A 212 3.96 -0.62 -18.18
N SER A 213 4.28 0.27 -19.12
CA SER A 213 5.21 -0.01 -20.23
C SER A 213 6.68 0.03 -19.82
N THR A 214 7.01 0.58 -18.65
CA THR A 214 8.37 0.68 -18.15
C THR A 214 8.86 -0.72 -17.72
N ASN A 215 10.04 -1.15 -18.21
CA ASN A 215 10.61 -2.40 -17.76
C ASN A 215 11.11 -2.32 -16.30
N ASP A 216 11.23 -3.47 -15.63
CA ASP A 216 11.51 -3.54 -14.20
C ASP A 216 12.85 -2.89 -13.82
N ARG A 217 13.90 -3.06 -14.61
CA ARG A 217 15.20 -2.40 -14.37
C ARG A 217 15.10 -0.87 -14.38
N GLN A 218 14.40 -0.32 -15.37
CA GLN A 218 14.21 1.13 -15.47
C GLN A 218 13.31 1.64 -14.35
N ALA A 219 12.22 0.90 -14.03
CA ALA A 219 11.32 1.24 -12.94
C ALA A 219 12.05 1.23 -11.57
N PHE A 220 12.91 0.25 -11.34
CA PHE A 220 13.76 0.14 -10.15
C PHE A 220 14.71 1.35 -10.01
N LYS A 221 15.33 1.75 -11.12
CA LYS A 221 16.20 2.92 -11.18
C LYS A 221 15.43 4.22 -10.93
N GLU A 222 14.28 4.41 -11.58
CA GLU A 222 13.42 5.59 -11.37
C GLU A 222 12.81 5.66 -9.95
N ALA A 223 12.66 4.51 -9.29
CA ALA A 223 12.32 4.42 -7.88
C ALA A 223 13.48 4.83 -6.94
N GLY A 224 14.70 4.97 -7.46
CA GLY A 224 15.92 5.25 -6.69
C GLY A 224 16.42 4.05 -5.89
N PHE A 225 15.96 2.84 -6.22
CA PHE A 225 16.27 1.64 -5.46
C PHE A 225 17.70 1.13 -5.72
N ASP A 226 18.29 1.43 -6.88
CA ASP A 226 19.72 1.17 -7.14
C ASP A 226 20.59 1.90 -6.11
N ASN A 227 20.37 3.21 -5.92
CA ASN A 227 21.13 3.97 -4.93
C ASN A 227 20.87 3.44 -3.52
N LEU A 228 19.63 3.02 -3.23
CA LEU A 228 19.27 2.47 -1.93
C LEU A 228 19.99 1.14 -1.65
N VAL A 229 20.04 0.24 -2.64
CA VAL A 229 20.72 -1.06 -2.54
C VAL A 229 22.23 -0.90 -2.51
N GLU A 230 22.80 -0.04 -3.36
CA GLU A 230 24.24 0.23 -3.36
C GLU A 230 24.73 0.88 -2.06
N SER A 231 23.85 1.57 -1.31
CA SER A 231 24.17 2.14 0.00
C SER A 231 24.37 1.09 1.11
N LEU A 232 24.04 -0.18 0.87
CA LEU A 232 24.23 -1.25 1.84
C LEU A 232 25.73 -1.45 2.16
N PRO A 233 26.11 -1.50 3.43
CA PRO A 233 27.48 -1.83 3.79
C PRO A 233 27.80 -3.31 3.45
N ALA A 234 29.05 -3.61 3.11
CA ALA A 234 29.48 -5.01 3.00
C ALA A 234 29.31 -5.72 4.34
N PRO A 235 28.90 -6.99 4.38
CA PRO A 235 28.67 -7.90 3.27
C PRO A 235 27.19 -8.03 2.82
N TYR A 236 26.32 -7.08 3.16
CA TYR A 236 24.88 -7.17 2.90
C TYR A 236 24.51 -6.95 1.44
N TYR A 237 23.43 -7.65 1.00
CA TYR A 237 22.93 -7.64 -0.36
C TYR A 237 21.41 -7.93 -0.41
N VAL A 238 20.81 -7.69 -1.57
CA VAL A 238 19.40 -7.97 -1.90
C VAL A 238 19.35 -8.98 -3.04
N LEU A 239 18.31 -9.80 -3.09
CA LEU A 239 18.02 -10.69 -4.22
C LEU A 239 17.09 -10.00 -5.22
N GLY A 240 17.31 -10.18 -6.49
CA GLY A 240 16.44 -9.72 -7.58
C GLY A 240 16.29 -10.78 -8.67
N ASP A 241 15.39 -10.54 -9.62
CA ASP A 241 15.32 -11.37 -10.80
C ASP A 241 16.40 -10.97 -11.85
N ALA A 242 16.50 -11.73 -12.94
CA ALA A 242 17.49 -11.47 -13.97
C ALA A 242 17.35 -10.09 -14.66
N ALA A 243 16.16 -9.46 -14.60
CA ALA A 243 15.90 -8.17 -15.23
C ALA A 243 16.67 -7.02 -14.59
N TYR A 244 16.99 -7.11 -13.27
CA TYR A 244 17.66 -6.03 -12.55
C TYR A 244 19.16 -5.89 -12.85
N GLY A 245 19.79 -6.97 -13.32
CA GLY A 245 21.23 -7.02 -13.56
C GLY A 245 22.05 -7.23 -12.27
N ALA A 246 23.10 -8.02 -12.37
CA ALA A 246 23.97 -8.36 -11.24
C ALA A 246 24.84 -7.18 -10.81
N THR A 247 24.93 -6.94 -9.51
CA THR A 247 25.92 -6.07 -8.86
C THR A 247 26.47 -6.74 -7.61
N ASN A 248 27.44 -6.13 -6.94
CA ASN A 248 27.93 -6.62 -5.65
C ASN A 248 26.87 -6.57 -4.53
N LYS A 249 25.74 -5.86 -4.75
CA LYS A 249 24.67 -5.65 -3.78
C LYS A 249 23.31 -6.14 -4.26
N MET A 250 23.15 -6.42 -5.55
CA MET A 250 21.98 -7.03 -6.14
C MET A 250 22.39 -8.36 -6.76
N LEU A 251 22.00 -9.46 -6.13
CA LEU A 251 22.30 -10.79 -6.62
C LEU A 251 21.11 -11.32 -7.43
N VAL A 252 21.35 -11.59 -8.68
CA VAL A 252 20.39 -12.15 -9.64
C VAL A 252 20.82 -13.55 -10.06
N PRO A 253 19.93 -14.40 -10.61
CA PRO A 253 20.32 -15.73 -11.06
C PRO A 253 21.32 -15.67 -12.23
N TYR A 254 22.20 -16.65 -12.29
CA TYR A 254 23.06 -16.89 -13.45
C TYR A 254 22.20 -17.20 -14.68
N PRO A 255 22.48 -16.58 -15.82
CA PRO A 255 21.71 -16.79 -17.04
C PRO A 255 22.08 -18.11 -17.74
N GLY A 256 21.13 -18.64 -18.52
CA GLY A 256 21.32 -19.82 -19.35
C GLY A 256 20.92 -21.14 -18.69
N CYS A 257 21.13 -22.23 -19.45
CA CYS A 257 20.75 -23.59 -19.05
C CYS A 257 21.95 -24.55 -18.84
N ASN A 258 23.14 -24.17 -19.30
CA ASN A 258 24.36 -24.96 -19.16
C ASN A 258 25.20 -24.41 -17.98
N LEU A 259 24.64 -24.45 -16.78
CA LEU A 259 25.29 -23.98 -15.58
C LEU A 259 26.21 -25.04 -14.99
N ASP A 260 27.29 -24.62 -14.35
CA ASP A 260 28.05 -25.53 -13.50
C ASP A 260 27.32 -25.82 -12.20
N ALA A 261 27.81 -26.79 -11.41
CA ALA A 261 27.15 -27.24 -10.18
C ALA A 261 27.01 -26.11 -9.13
N ASP A 262 27.97 -25.19 -9.04
CA ASP A 262 27.94 -24.08 -8.10
C ASP A 262 26.94 -23.00 -8.53
N GLN A 263 26.88 -22.70 -9.81
CA GLN A 263 25.92 -21.77 -10.39
C GLN A 263 24.49 -22.29 -10.28
N ASP A 264 24.27 -23.57 -10.54
CA ASP A 264 22.95 -24.20 -10.40
C ASP A 264 22.50 -24.21 -8.93
N ALA A 265 23.37 -24.59 -8.02
CA ALA A 265 23.12 -24.54 -6.57
C ALA A 265 22.83 -23.11 -6.11
N PHE A 266 23.58 -22.11 -6.61
CA PHE A 266 23.30 -20.70 -6.32
C PHE A 266 21.90 -20.30 -6.80
N ASN A 267 21.54 -20.61 -8.05
CA ASN A 267 20.22 -20.29 -8.62
C ASN A 267 19.08 -20.92 -7.82
N PHE A 268 19.25 -22.17 -7.37
CA PHE A 268 18.28 -22.84 -6.53
C PHE A 268 18.03 -22.08 -5.21
N PHE A 269 19.07 -21.73 -4.46
CA PHE A 269 18.92 -21.02 -3.20
C PHE A 269 18.47 -19.57 -3.40
N GLN A 270 18.92 -18.92 -4.47
CA GLN A 270 18.50 -17.59 -4.85
C GLN A 270 16.98 -17.55 -5.13
N SER A 271 16.46 -18.51 -5.90
CA SER A 271 15.03 -18.66 -6.18
C SER A 271 14.23 -18.91 -4.89
N GLN A 272 14.70 -19.81 -4.00
CA GLN A 272 14.06 -20.01 -2.71
C GLN A 272 14.01 -18.72 -1.86
N GLY A 273 15.09 -17.94 -1.86
CA GLY A 273 15.13 -16.66 -1.16
C GLY A 273 14.14 -15.65 -1.74
N ARG A 274 13.98 -15.62 -3.07
CA ARG A 274 13.04 -14.73 -3.77
C ARG A 274 11.58 -15.07 -3.56
N MET A 275 11.24 -16.33 -3.25
CA MET A 275 9.84 -16.70 -2.98
C MET A 275 9.14 -15.79 -1.96
N CYS A 276 9.89 -15.13 -1.07
CA CYS A 276 9.28 -14.21 -0.11
C CYS A 276 8.64 -12.99 -0.78
N ILE A 277 9.20 -12.44 -1.86
CA ILE A 277 8.57 -11.32 -2.57
C ILE A 277 7.34 -11.76 -3.36
N GLU A 278 7.39 -12.93 -3.98
CA GLU A 278 6.24 -13.50 -4.69
C GLU A 278 5.07 -13.77 -3.72
N GLN A 279 5.37 -14.31 -2.54
CA GLN A 279 4.38 -14.50 -1.47
C GLN A 279 3.87 -13.17 -0.91
N THR A 280 4.74 -12.16 -0.77
CA THR A 280 4.33 -10.81 -0.37
C THR A 280 3.34 -10.23 -1.37
N PHE A 281 3.58 -10.37 -2.67
CA PHE A 281 2.61 -9.96 -3.69
C PHE A 281 1.31 -10.75 -3.61
N GLY A 282 1.38 -12.06 -3.36
CA GLY A 282 0.19 -12.89 -3.11
C GLY A 282 -0.66 -12.34 -1.96
N ILE A 283 -0.05 -12.00 -0.83
CA ILE A 283 -0.72 -11.39 0.32
C ILE A 283 -1.34 -10.03 -0.06
N MET A 284 -0.59 -9.17 -0.76
CA MET A 284 -1.06 -7.83 -1.16
C MET A 284 -2.24 -7.86 -2.15
N VAL A 285 -2.36 -8.89 -2.98
CA VAL A 285 -3.38 -8.98 -4.05
C VAL A 285 -4.57 -9.85 -3.63
N SER A 286 -4.38 -10.83 -2.73
CA SER A 286 -5.43 -11.74 -2.27
C SER A 286 -6.28 -11.17 -1.14
N GLU A 287 -5.83 -10.15 -0.47
CA GLU A 287 -6.52 -9.42 0.59
C GLU A 287 -7.18 -8.14 0.03
#